data_a9561dafd23031419e0846a1145cf28c
#
_entry.id   a9561dafd23031419e0846a1145cf28c
#
_cell.length_a   1.000
_cell.length_b   1.000
_cell.length_c   1.000
_cell.angle_alpha   90.00
_cell.angle_beta   90.00
_cell.angle_gamma   90.00
#
_symmetry.space_group_name_H-M   'P 1'
#
loop_
_entity.id
_entity.type
_entity.pdbx_description
1 polymer ?
#
loop_
_entity_poly.entity_id
_entity_poly.type
_entity_poly.pdbx_seq_one_letter_code
_entity_poly.pdbx_strand_id
1 'polypeptide(L)'
;LSNFIIICFPIFILFVMGPSEIFFGNYKEFGFVYQEFGWKFLIFAFLISFIFMLLISFFPDKLRKYILSVFWGIGIAGYIQTMFLNRHLEQIGVRAEAYTASPSKIIVNWIIWTTIILGALLFAKFQQNIFKKVMLTSSLIILGMQCVGYISLFLSADKSAFTYYSDKDELILDGSKQFTVSSNDNIILFILDNFSSTYLASAVEKYPDLKDFLHDFTYYNNADCNYHGTYPSLPHLLTGNDLDPSLSVDDWLEDCWTNTTTNDYFSILSDANY
;
A
#
# COMPACT_ATOMS: atom_id res chain seq x y z
N LEU A 1 19.88 12.76 -26.06
CA LEU A 1 18.42 12.65 -25.95
C LEU A 1 17.97 11.18 -25.93
N SER A 2 18.40 10.32 -26.91
CA SER A 2 17.97 8.92 -26.99
C SER A 2 18.27 8.11 -25.71
N ASN A 3 19.46 8.27 -25.13
CA ASN A 3 19.81 7.57 -23.89
C ASN A 3 18.96 8.03 -22.71
N PHE A 4 18.63 9.31 -22.64
CA PHE A 4 17.75 9.87 -21.61
C PHE A 4 16.35 9.24 -21.66
N ILE A 5 15.77 9.12 -22.86
CA ILE A 5 14.44 8.51 -23.04
C ILE A 5 14.42 7.04 -22.58
N ILE A 6 15.45 6.28 -22.94
CA ILE A 6 15.58 4.86 -22.54
C ILE A 6 15.70 4.71 -21.01
N ILE A 7 16.39 5.65 -20.35
CA ILE A 7 16.54 5.67 -18.89
C ILE A 7 15.28 6.19 -18.20
N CYS A 8 14.67 7.24 -18.75
CA CYS A 8 13.48 7.87 -18.18
C CYS A 8 12.28 6.93 -18.17
N PHE A 9 12.12 6.07 -19.15
CA PHE A 9 11.02 5.15 -19.29
C PHE A 9 10.80 4.25 -18.04
N PRO A 10 11.77 3.43 -17.59
CA PRO A 10 11.57 2.61 -16.40
C PRO A 10 11.45 3.43 -15.11
N ILE A 11 12.17 4.56 -15.03
CA ILE A 11 12.12 5.45 -13.87
C ILE A 11 10.74 6.09 -13.73
N PHE A 12 10.13 6.52 -14.82
CA PHE A 12 8.79 7.09 -14.82
C PHE A 12 7.74 6.07 -14.36
N ILE A 13 7.83 4.83 -14.84
CA ILE A 13 6.92 3.76 -14.37
C ILE A 13 7.05 3.53 -12.88
N LEU A 14 8.28 3.39 -12.38
CA LEU A 14 8.53 3.04 -10.98
C LEU A 14 8.23 4.17 -10.00
N PHE A 15 8.56 5.41 -10.34
CA PHE A 15 8.52 6.53 -9.39
C PHE A 15 7.39 7.54 -9.66
N VAL A 16 6.71 7.44 -10.78
CA VAL A 16 5.58 8.33 -11.08
C VAL A 16 4.29 7.54 -11.23
N MET A 17 4.23 6.63 -12.21
CA MET A 17 2.99 5.89 -12.46
C MET A 17 2.60 4.98 -11.31
N GLY A 18 3.50 4.12 -10.84
CA GLY A 18 3.20 3.17 -9.76
C GLY A 18 2.67 3.85 -8.50
N PRO A 19 3.39 4.81 -7.89
CA PRO A 19 2.90 5.55 -6.74
C PRO A 19 1.58 6.29 -7.00
N SER A 20 1.38 6.84 -8.19
CA SER A 20 0.14 7.54 -8.53
C SER A 20 -1.05 6.59 -8.64
N GLU A 21 -0.88 5.43 -9.29
CA GLU A 21 -1.92 4.40 -9.37
C GLU A 21 -2.32 3.89 -7.99
N ILE A 22 -1.32 3.62 -7.12
CA ILE A 22 -1.57 3.19 -5.74
C ILE A 22 -2.35 4.27 -4.98
N PHE A 23 -1.94 5.53 -5.09
CA PHE A 23 -2.63 6.62 -4.41
C PHE A 23 -4.07 6.78 -4.90
N PHE A 24 -4.28 6.96 -6.19
CA PHE A 24 -5.63 7.19 -6.73
C PHE A 24 -6.58 5.99 -6.55
N GLY A 25 -6.02 4.78 -6.48
CA GLY A 25 -6.81 3.58 -6.17
C GLY A 25 -7.23 3.45 -4.71
N ASN A 26 -6.53 4.15 -3.79
CA ASN A 26 -6.70 4.00 -2.35
C ASN A 26 -6.68 5.35 -1.60
N TYR A 27 -7.02 6.45 -2.25
CA TYR A 27 -6.84 7.80 -1.71
C TYR A 27 -7.58 8.04 -0.38
N LYS A 28 -8.67 7.33 -0.14
CA LYS A 28 -9.44 7.41 1.11
C LYS A 28 -8.70 6.83 2.32
N GLU A 29 -7.74 5.95 2.09
CA GLU A 29 -6.93 5.31 3.13
C GLU A 29 -5.72 6.15 3.55
N PHE A 30 -5.43 7.24 2.83
CA PHE A 30 -4.28 8.08 3.08
C PHE A 30 -4.68 9.39 3.77
N GLY A 31 -3.99 9.74 4.87
CA GLY A 31 -4.17 11.01 5.59
C GLY A 31 -3.50 12.22 4.91
N PHE A 32 -3.18 12.15 3.59
CA PHE A 32 -2.55 13.21 2.82
C PHE A 32 -3.13 13.27 1.40
N VAL A 33 -2.96 14.41 0.75
CA VAL A 33 -3.49 14.66 -0.60
C VAL A 33 -2.41 14.53 -1.67
N TYR A 34 -2.82 14.26 -2.91
CA TYR A 34 -1.89 14.03 -4.03
C TYR A 34 -0.92 15.19 -4.28
N GLN A 35 -1.35 16.43 -4.07
CA GLN A 35 -0.53 17.63 -4.27
C GLN A 35 0.71 17.68 -3.38
N GLU A 36 0.71 16.99 -2.25
CA GLU A 36 1.87 17.03 -1.33
C GLU A 36 3.08 16.29 -1.87
N PHE A 37 2.88 15.28 -2.70
CA PHE A 37 3.96 14.41 -3.14
C PHE A 37 4.06 14.25 -4.67
N GLY A 38 2.96 14.34 -5.42
CA GLY A 38 2.92 13.99 -6.84
C GLY A 38 3.95 14.74 -7.68
N TRP A 39 4.04 16.06 -7.50
CA TRP A 39 5.05 16.87 -8.18
C TRP A 39 6.48 16.57 -7.74
N LYS A 40 6.68 16.15 -6.47
CA LYS A 40 8.00 15.75 -5.95
C LYS A 40 8.49 14.49 -6.66
N PHE A 41 7.61 13.53 -6.90
CA PHE A 41 7.95 12.32 -7.65
C PHE A 41 8.28 12.61 -9.12
N LEU A 42 7.59 13.54 -9.76
CA LEU A 42 7.93 14.00 -11.12
C LEU A 42 9.33 14.61 -11.18
N ILE A 43 9.64 15.54 -10.26
CA ILE A 43 10.98 16.17 -10.20
C ILE A 43 12.03 15.10 -9.87
N PHE A 44 11.77 14.23 -8.91
CA PHE A 44 12.70 13.16 -8.54
C PHE A 44 12.99 12.23 -9.73
N ALA A 45 11.95 11.79 -10.45
CA ALA A 45 12.11 10.93 -11.62
C ALA A 45 12.93 11.62 -12.73
N PHE A 46 12.70 12.90 -12.96
CA PHE A 46 13.48 13.69 -13.92
C PHE A 46 14.95 13.81 -13.49
N LEU A 47 15.21 14.20 -12.25
CA LEU A 47 16.56 14.38 -11.71
C LEU A 47 17.34 13.08 -11.71
N ILE A 48 16.73 11.98 -11.23
CA ILE A 48 17.42 10.69 -11.20
C ILE A 48 17.71 10.15 -12.60
N SER A 49 16.77 10.38 -13.56
CA SER A 49 17.01 10.03 -14.96
C SER A 49 18.18 10.81 -15.56
N PHE A 50 18.27 12.09 -15.23
CA PHE A 50 19.37 12.95 -15.67
C PHE A 50 20.70 12.53 -15.06
N ILE A 51 20.73 12.23 -13.77
CA ILE A 51 21.93 11.72 -13.07
C ILE A 51 22.39 10.40 -13.69
N PHE A 52 21.49 9.46 -13.91
CA PHE A 52 21.87 8.19 -14.57
C PHE A 52 22.36 8.40 -15.99
N MET A 53 21.76 9.32 -16.75
CA MET A 53 22.25 9.67 -18.09
C MET A 53 23.69 10.19 -18.04
N LEU A 54 24.01 11.08 -17.08
CA LEU A 54 25.37 11.60 -16.90
C LEU A 54 26.33 10.48 -16.51
N LEU A 55 25.99 9.69 -15.50
CA LEU A 55 26.84 8.56 -15.05
C LEU A 55 27.13 7.58 -16.18
N ILE A 56 26.11 7.21 -16.95
CA ILE A 56 26.24 6.28 -18.08
C ILE A 56 27.08 6.88 -19.21
N SER A 57 27.12 8.20 -19.35
CA SER A 57 27.92 8.88 -20.37
C SER A 57 29.44 8.72 -20.16
N PHE A 58 29.90 8.48 -18.92
CA PHE A 58 31.31 8.24 -18.63
C PHE A 58 31.79 6.85 -19.07
N PHE A 59 30.91 5.93 -19.35
CA PHE A 59 31.30 4.60 -19.80
C PHE A 59 31.57 4.57 -21.31
N PRO A 60 32.53 3.73 -21.76
CA PRO A 60 32.78 3.54 -23.18
C PRO A 60 31.54 2.96 -23.90
N ASP A 61 31.39 3.25 -25.19
CA ASP A 61 30.21 2.85 -25.98
C ASP A 61 29.91 1.36 -25.94
N LYS A 62 30.94 0.53 -25.85
CA LYS A 62 30.78 -0.92 -25.73
C LYS A 62 30.07 -1.35 -24.45
N LEU A 63 30.35 -0.68 -23.32
CA LEU A 63 29.71 -0.97 -22.03
C LEU A 63 28.36 -0.27 -21.91
N ARG A 64 28.28 0.98 -22.37
CA ARG A 64 27.07 1.80 -22.35
C ARG A 64 25.88 1.11 -22.98
N LYS A 65 26.07 0.44 -24.10
CA LYS A 65 24.98 -0.29 -24.79
C LYS A 65 24.39 -1.40 -23.91
N TYR A 66 25.20 -2.13 -23.14
CA TYR A 66 24.70 -3.20 -22.27
C TYR A 66 23.99 -2.63 -21.04
N ILE A 67 24.53 -1.54 -20.46
CA ILE A 67 23.85 -0.86 -19.35
C ILE A 67 22.47 -0.36 -19.79
N LEU A 68 22.37 0.31 -20.93
CA LEU A 68 21.09 0.76 -21.47
C LEU A 68 20.14 -0.41 -21.79
N SER A 69 20.69 -1.54 -22.25
CA SER A 69 19.88 -2.74 -22.51
C SER A 69 19.28 -3.32 -21.24
N VAL A 70 20.03 -3.29 -20.13
CA VAL A 70 19.52 -3.73 -18.81
C VAL A 70 18.44 -2.78 -18.32
N PHE A 71 18.67 -1.45 -18.38
CA PHE A 71 17.64 -0.46 -18.03
C PHE A 71 16.34 -0.65 -18.84
N TRP A 72 16.49 -0.81 -20.14
CA TRP A 72 15.34 -1.07 -21.00
C TRP A 72 14.65 -2.39 -20.68
N GLY A 73 15.43 -3.45 -20.45
CA GLY A 73 14.90 -4.77 -20.06
C GLY A 73 14.12 -4.73 -18.74
N ILE A 74 14.67 -4.03 -17.73
CA ILE A 74 13.97 -3.79 -16.46
C ILE A 74 12.65 -3.03 -16.68
N GLY A 75 12.68 -1.98 -17.51
CA GLY A 75 11.48 -1.22 -17.82
C GLY A 75 10.40 -2.05 -18.52
N ILE A 76 10.77 -2.87 -19.51
CA ILE A 76 9.84 -3.76 -20.19
C ILE A 76 9.31 -4.85 -19.24
N ALA A 77 10.18 -5.46 -18.43
CA ALA A 77 9.77 -6.48 -17.47
C ALA A 77 8.82 -5.89 -16.43
N GLY A 78 9.13 -4.70 -15.90
CA GLY A 78 8.26 -3.97 -14.98
C GLY A 78 6.92 -3.61 -15.59
N TYR A 79 6.89 -3.15 -16.83
CA TYR A 79 5.65 -2.86 -17.56
C TYR A 79 4.79 -4.11 -17.75
N ILE A 80 5.40 -5.22 -18.12
CA ILE A 80 4.69 -6.51 -18.25
C ILE A 80 4.19 -6.98 -16.88
N GLN A 81 4.99 -6.80 -15.82
CA GLN A 81 4.60 -7.14 -14.46
C GLN A 81 3.33 -6.41 -14.05
N THR A 82 3.30 -5.09 -14.20
CA THR A 82 2.15 -4.26 -13.77
C THR A 82 0.92 -4.54 -14.63
N MET A 83 1.07 -4.65 -15.95
CA MET A 83 -0.06 -4.79 -16.86
C MET A 83 -0.66 -6.19 -16.91
N PHE A 84 0.12 -7.25 -16.69
CA PHE A 84 -0.32 -8.62 -16.93
C PHE A 84 -0.19 -9.55 -15.72
N LEU A 85 0.87 -9.44 -14.94
CA LEU A 85 1.17 -10.41 -13.90
C LEU A 85 0.53 -10.05 -12.55
N ASN A 86 0.30 -8.76 -12.29
CA ASN A 86 -0.28 -8.27 -11.03
C ASN A 86 -1.81 -8.13 -11.05
N ARG A 87 -2.47 -8.51 -12.14
CA ARG A 87 -3.94 -8.32 -12.31
C ARG A 87 -4.81 -9.02 -11.25
N HIS A 88 -4.26 -9.96 -10.52
CA HIS A 88 -4.97 -10.75 -9.50
C HIS A 88 -4.50 -10.42 -8.08
N LEU A 89 -3.72 -9.36 -7.92
CA LEU A 89 -3.38 -8.88 -6.58
C LEU A 89 -4.58 -8.12 -6.04
N GLU A 90 -5.02 -8.49 -4.85
CA GLU A 90 -6.05 -7.76 -4.12
C GLU A 90 -5.55 -6.39 -3.66
N GLN A 91 -6.48 -5.53 -3.27
CA GLN A 91 -6.15 -4.19 -2.78
C GLN A 91 -5.24 -4.26 -1.54
N ILE A 92 -4.38 -3.28 -1.39
CA ILE A 92 -3.50 -3.13 -0.21
C ILE A 92 -4.39 -3.01 1.03
N GLY A 93 -4.08 -3.80 2.07
CA GLY A 93 -4.86 -3.82 3.32
C GLY A 93 -5.86 -4.98 3.44
N VAL A 94 -6.17 -5.69 2.36
CA VAL A 94 -6.96 -6.92 2.41
C VAL A 94 -6.03 -8.09 2.71
N ARG A 95 -6.27 -8.83 3.75
CA ARG A 95 -5.63 -10.07 4.26
C ARG A 95 -4.18 -10.36 3.79
N ALA A 96 -3.24 -10.38 4.73
CA ALA A 96 -1.83 -10.75 4.48
C ALA A 96 -1.67 -12.11 3.75
N GLU A 97 -2.60 -13.03 3.90
CA GLU A 97 -2.64 -14.35 3.25
C GLU A 97 -2.83 -14.26 1.74
N ALA A 98 -3.50 -13.22 1.24
CA ALA A 98 -3.68 -12.97 -0.19
C ALA A 98 -2.36 -12.60 -0.89
N TYR A 99 -1.35 -12.16 -0.15
CA TYR A 99 -0.04 -11.77 -0.68
C TYR A 99 0.98 -12.91 -0.71
N THR A 100 0.66 -14.09 -0.18
CA THR A 100 1.52 -15.26 -0.34
C THR A 100 1.43 -15.77 -1.78
N ALA A 101 2.30 -15.23 -2.62
CA ALA A 101 2.43 -15.75 -3.98
C ALA A 101 2.81 -17.23 -3.93
N SER A 102 2.05 -18.09 -4.61
CA SER A 102 2.41 -19.50 -4.71
C SER A 102 3.82 -19.62 -5.29
N PRO A 103 4.65 -20.59 -4.86
CA PRO A 103 6.01 -20.78 -5.37
C PRO A 103 6.08 -20.81 -6.89
N SER A 104 5.07 -21.37 -7.56
CA SER A 104 4.97 -21.40 -9.01
C SER A 104 4.87 -20.03 -9.65
N LYS A 105 4.09 -19.11 -9.07
CA LYS A 105 3.98 -17.72 -9.55
C LYS A 105 5.30 -16.97 -9.40
N ILE A 106 6.01 -17.18 -8.30
CA ILE A 106 7.33 -16.59 -8.07
C ILE A 106 8.33 -17.07 -9.13
N ILE A 107 8.37 -18.38 -9.40
CA ILE A 107 9.26 -18.96 -10.41
C ILE A 107 8.93 -18.41 -11.80
N VAL A 108 7.65 -18.35 -12.19
CA VAL A 108 7.22 -17.78 -13.47
C VAL A 108 7.67 -16.32 -13.60
N ASN A 109 7.51 -15.53 -12.56
CA ASN A 109 8.00 -14.14 -12.53
C ASN A 109 9.51 -14.07 -12.81
N TRP A 110 10.32 -14.85 -12.08
CA TRP A 110 11.77 -14.88 -12.27
C TRP A 110 12.15 -15.29 -13.68
N ILE A 111 11.47 -16.28 -14.27
CA ILE A 111 11.71 -16.72 -15.64
C ILE A 111 11.41 -15.58 -16.63
N ILE A 112 10.28 -14.88 -16.49
CA ILE A 112 9.90 -13.78 -17.38
C ILE A 112 10.93 -12.65 -17.31
N TRP A 113 11.27 -12.19 -16.10
CA TRP A 113 12.26 -11.12 -15.89
C TRP A 113 13.62 -11.49 -16.47
N THR A 114 14.10 -12.68 -16.13
CA THR A 114 15.41 -13.19 -16.61
C THR A 114 15.43 -13.31 -18.14
N THR A 115 14.36 -13.84 -18.73
CA THR A 115 14.24 -14.00 -20.18
C THR A 115 14.28 -12.66 -20.91
N ILE A 116 13.56 -11.65 -20.39
CA ILE A 116 13.51 -10.31 -20.99
C ILE A 116 14.89 -9.64 -20.90
N ILE A 117 15.53 -9.65 -19.72
CA ILE A 117 16.84 -9.01 -19.52
C ILE A 117 17.94 -9.70 -20.31
N LEU A 118 18.01 -11.04 -20.28
CA LEU A 118 18.97 -11.79 -21.06
C LEU A 118 18.71 -11.62 -22.56
N GLY A 119 17.45 -11.66 -22.99
CA GLY A 119 17.07 -11.40 -24.37
C GLY A 119 17.52 -10.04 -24.86
N ALA A 120 17.34 -8.99 -24.03
CA ALA A 120 17.81 -7.64 -24.34
C ALA A 120 19.35 -7.59 -24.50
N LEU A 121 20.10 -8.23 -23.59
CA LEU A 121 21.56 -8.30 -23.66
C LEU A 121 22.06 -9.07 -24.90
N LEU A 122 21.45 -10.19 -25.21
CA LEU A 122 21.77 -10.99 -26.42
C LEU A 122 21.46 -10.20 -27.69
N PHE A 123 20.32 -9.53 -27.75
CA PHE A 123 19.94 -8.72 -28.90
C PHE A 123 20.90 -7.53 -29.08
N ALA A 124 21.31 -6.88 -27.98
CA ALA A 124 22.34 -5.83 -28.01
C ALA A 124 23.70 -6.36 -28.51
N LYS A 125 24.02 -7.63 -28.23
CA LYS A 125 25.26 -8.26 -28.68
C LYS A 125 25.25 -8.54 -30.19
N PHE A 126 24.17 -9.14 -30.71
CA PHE A 126 24.14 -9.67 -32.08
C PHE A 126 23.56 -8.68 -33.11
N GLN A 127 22.66 -7.76 -32.72
CA GLN A 127 21.91 -6.90 -33.65
C GLN A 127 21.89 -5.43 -33.15
N GLN A 128 23.04 -4.90 -32.79
CA GLN A 128 23.18 -3.61 -32.11
C GLN A 128 22.40 -2.45 -32.78
N ASN A 129 22.46 -2.32 -34.11
CA ASN A 129 21.86 -1.19 -34.82
C ASN A 129 20.34 -1.26 -34.80
N ILE A 130 19.77 -2.43 -34.99
CA ILE A 130 18.32 -2.68 -34.95
C ILE A 130 17.84 -2.52 -33.51
N PHE A 131 18.54 -3.11 -32.57
CA PHE A 131 18.16 -3.08 -31.14
C PHE A 131 18.13 -1.65 -30.58
N LYS A 132 19.10 -0.81 -30.95
CA LYS A 132 19.07 0.61 -30.52
C LYS A 132 17.81 1.34 -30.99
N LYS A 133 17.37 1.09 -32.23
CA LYS A 133 16.11 1.64 -32.75
C LYS A 133 14.91 1.06 -31.99
N VAL A 134 14.88 -0.24 -31.75
CA VAL A 134 13.79 -0.91 -31.02
C VAL A 134 13.68 -0.35 -29.59
N MET A 135 14.79 -0.26 -28.84
CA MET A 135 14.82 0.33 -27.51
C MET A 135 14.24 1.73 -27.50
N LEU A 136 14.70 2.61 -28.39
CA LEU A 136 14.24 4.00 -28.44
C LEU A 136 12.76 4.09 -28.80
N THR A 137 12.33 3.39 -29.84
CA THR A 137 10.95 3.46 -30.33
C THR A 137 9.97 2.90 -29.30
N SER A 138 10.27 1.72 -28.73
CA SER A 138 9.42 1.12 -27.70
C SER A 138 9.37 1.97 -26.41
N SER A 139 10.52 2.52 -25.97
CA SER A 139 10.55 3.42 -24.82
C SER A 139 9.70 4.68 -25.06
N LEU A 140 9.75 5.28 -26.25
CA LEU A 140 8.92 6.42 -26.62
C LEU A 140 7.43 6.10 -26.60
N ILE A 141 7.05 4.96 -27.20
CA ILE A 141 5.65 4.53 -27.27
C ILE A 141 5.12 4.28 -25.85
N ILE A 142 5.84 3.47 -25.06
CA ILE A 142 5.37 3.12 -23.71
C ILE A 142 5.36 4.37 -22.81
N LEU A 143 6.39 5.21 -22.87
CA LEU A 143 6.43 6.45 -22.09
C LEU A 143 5.25 7.36 -22.50
N GLY A 144 4.95 7.49 -23.79
CA GLY A 144 3.78 8.23 -24.27
C GLY A 144 2.47 7.65 -23.74
N MET A 145 2.30 6.33 -23.78
CA MET A 145 1.14 5.64 -23.20
C MET A 145 1.03 5.91 -21.69
N GLN A 146 2.15 5.84 -20.97
CA GLN A 146 2.18 6.10 -19.52
C GLN A 146 1.86 7.58 -19.21
N CYS A 147 2.33 8.53 -20.00
CA CYS A 147 1.94 9.93 -19.85
C CYS A 147 0.43 10.14 -20.07
N VAL A 148 -0.15 9.51 -21.08
CA VAL A 148 -1.61 9.53 -21.30
C VAL A 148 -2.35 8.88 -20.15
N GLY A 149 -1.88 7.71 -19.66
CA GLY A 149 -2.43 7.05 -18.49
C GLY A 149 -2.37 7.92 -17.23
N TYR A 150 -1.24 8.57 -17.00
CA TYR A 150 -1.06 9.48 -15.88
C TYR A 150 -2.03 10.67 -15.93
N ILE A 151 -2.19 11.29 -17.10
CA ILE A 151 -3.17 12.37 -17.31
C ILE A 151 -4.60 11.83 -17.09
N SER A 152 -4.89 10.64 -17.59
CA SER A 152 -6.21 9.99 -17.40
C SER A 152 -6.52 9.74 -15.92
N LEU A 153 -5.54 9.31 -15.12
CA LEU A 153 -5.70 9.17 -13.67
C LEU A 153 -6.15 10.48 -13.03
N PHE A 154 -5.51 11.59 -13.40
CA PHE A 154 -5.89 12.92 -12.91
C PHE A 154 -7.31 13.33 -13.31
N LEU A 155 -7.67 13.09 -14.56
CA LEU A 155 -8.97 13.51 -15.10
C LEU A 155 -10.13 12.66 -14.56
N SER A 156 -9.85 11.41 -14.22
CA SER A 156 -10.84 10.46 -13.68
C SER A 156 -10.87 10.41 -12.15
N ALA A 157 -9.89 11.02 -11.47
CA ALA A 157 -9.81 11.02 -10.03
C ALA A 157 -10.97 11.80 -9.40
N ASP A 158 -11.47 11.28 -8.28
CA ASP A 158 -12.43 12.00 -7.45
C ASP A 158 -11.80 13.29 -6.90
N LYS A 159 -12.58 14.35 -6.79
CA LYS A 159 -12.12 15.64 -6.27
C LYS A 159 -11.59 15.54 -4.83
N SER A 160 -12.10 14.61 -4.04
CA SER A 160 -11.64 14.33 -2.68
C SER A 160 -10.20 13.83 -2.61
N ALA A 161 -9.65 13.25 -3.68
CA ALA A 161 -8.22 12.90 -3.74
C ALA A 161 -7.28 14.13 -3.73
N PHE A 162 -7.81 15.31 -4.00
CA PHE A 162 -7.08 16.58 -4.10
C PHE A 162 -7.41 17.58 -2.99
N THR A 163 -8.37 17.28 -2.15
CA THR A 163 -8.76 18.12 -1.03
C THR A 163 -8.68 17.32 0.25
N TYR A 164 -8.09 17.91 1.29
CA TYR A 164 -8.23 17.33 2.61
C TYR A 164 -9.72 17.14 2.89
N TYR A 165 -10.07 15.99 3.38
CA TYR A 165 -11.40 15.76 3.94
C TYR A 165 -11.58 16.77 5.08
N SER A 166 -12.21 17.87 4.78
CA SER A 166 -12.66 18.84 5.77
C SER A 166 -14.15 18.67 5.97
N ASP A 167 -14.62 17.46 6.24
CA ASP A 167 -15.88 17.33 6.91
C ASP A 167 -15.66 17.90 8.32
N LYS A 168 -16.42 18.94 8.61
CA LYS A 168 -16.23 19.72 9.85
C LYS A 168 -16.51 18.91 11.13
N ASP A 169 -16.90 17.66 10.97
CA ASP A 169 -17.23 16.71 12.01
C ASP A 169 -16.26 15.50 12.05
N GLU A 170 -15.21 15.48 11.22
CA GLU A 170 -14.26 14.37 11.23
C GLU A 170 -13.30 14.52 12.42
N LEU A 171 -13.29 13.52 13.28
CA LEU A 171 -12.36 13.39 14.40
C LEU A 171 -10.94 13.24 13.85
N ILE A 172 -10.17 14.33 13.84
CA ILE A 172 -8.77 14.29 13.41
C ILE A 172 -7.94 13.70 14.55
N LEU A 173 -7.46 12.49 14.37
CA LEU A 173 -6.49 11.87 15.26
C LEU A 173 -5.10 12.45 14.95
N ASP A 174 -4.79 13.59 15.60
CA ASP A 174 -3.51 14.28 15.43
C ASP A 174 -2.38 13.69 16.31
N GLY A 175 -2.69 12.62 17.05
CA GLY A 175 -1.78 12.00 18.02
C GLY A 175 -1.60 12.81 19.30
N SER A 176 -2.19 14.01 19.42
CA SER A 176 -2.15 14.78 20.65
C SER A 176 -2.94 14.06 21.74
N LYS A 177 -2.38 14.08 22.96
CA LYS A 177 -2.99 13.43 24.13
C LYS A 177 -3.18 11.90 24.02
N GLN A 178 -2.62 11.23 23.01
CA GLN A 178 -2.75 9.79 22.80
C GLN A 178 -2.37 8.95 24.03
N PHE A 179 -1.43 9.45 24.86
CA PHE A 179 -0.98 8.81 26.09
C PHE A 179 -1.36 9.62 27.34
N THR A 180 -2.31 10.54 27.22
CA THR A 180 -2.78 11.35 28.34
C THR A 180 -4.02 10.69 28.93
N VAL A 181 -3.92 10.24 30.16
CA VAL A 181 -5.04 9.66 30.91
C VAL A 181 -5.57 10.68 31.93
N SER A 182 -6.79 10.46 32.40
CA SER A 182 -7.41 11.25 33.46
C SER A 182 -6.62 11.09 34.76
N SER A 183 -6.66 12.12 35.63
CA SER A 183 -6.17 12.03 37.02
C SER A 183 -7.10 11.20 37.93
N ASN A 184 -8.29 10.85 37.46
CA ASN A 184 -9.26 9.99 38.12
C ASN A 184 -9.04 8.53 37.71
N ASP A 185 -9.96 7.65 38.10
CA ASP A 185 -9.95 6.26 37.63
C ASP A 185 -10.11 6.19 36.11
N ASN A 186 -9.44 5.24 35.48
CA ASN A 186 -9.46 5.07 34.03
C ASN A 186 -9.79 3.61 33.69
N ILE A 187 -10.61 3.42 32.65
CA ILE A 187 -10.82 2.13 32.02
C ILE A 187 -10.03 2.11 30.73
N ILE A 188 -9.05 1.20 30.61
CA ILE A 188 -8.20 1.08 29.43
C ILE A 188 -8.49 -0.25 28.75
N LEU A 189 -9.01 -0.21 27.53
CA LEU A 189 -9.28 -1.40 26.70
C LEU A 189 -8.19 -1.51 25.61
N PHE A 190 -7.38 -2.57 25.69
CA PHE A 190 -6.40 -2.89 24.65
C PHE A 190 -7.01 -3.89 23.66
N ILE A 191 -7.14 -3.49 22.42
CA ILE A 191 -7.61 -4.34 21.33
C ILE A 191 -6.41 -4.71 20.46
N LEU A 192 -6.03 -5.99 20.49
CA LEU A 192 -4.88 -6.51 19.74
C LEU A 192 -5.39 -7.19 18.47
N ASP A 193 -5.15 -6.56 17.32
CA ASP A 193 -5.56 -7.11 16.03
C ASP A 193 -4.76 -8.36 15.68
N ASN A 194 -5.44 -9.37 15.10
CA ASN A 194 -4.85 -10.66 14.72
C ASN A 194 -4.15 -11.42 15.88
N PHE A 195 -4.47 -11.12 17.12
CA PHE A 195 -3.87 -11.75 18.28
C PHE A 195 -4.69 -12.99 18.74
N SER A 196 -4.07 -14.15 18.73
CA SER A 196 -4.70 -15.40 19.17
C SER A 196 -4.04 -15.97 20.44
N SER A 197 -4.75 -16.87 21.11
CA SER A 197 -4.22 -17.60 22.29
C SER A 197 -2.91 -18.34 21.98
N THR A 198 -2.71 -18.81 20.75
CA THR A 198 -1.47 -19.47 20.33
C THR A 198 -0.29 -18.50 20.27
N TYR A 199 -0.52 -17.23 19.89
CA TYR A 199 0.53 -16.21 19.94
C TYR A 199 0.94 -15.87 21.37
N LEU A 200 -0.04 -15.76 22.29
CA LEU A 200 0.25 -15.53 23.70
C LEU A 200 1.05 -16.70 24.29
N ALA A 201 0.63 -17.93 24.03
CA ALA A 201 1.35 -19.11 24.49
C ALA A 201 2.81 -19.15 24.00
N SER A 202 3.01 -18.90 22.72
CA SER A 202 4.36 -18.83 22.11
C SER A 202 5.19 -17.67 22.66
N ALA A 203 4.58 -16.51 22.91
CA ALA A 203 5.27 -15.37 23.49
C ALA A 203 5.73 -15.64 24.93
N VAL A 204 4.86 -16.25 25.76
CA VAL A 204 5.19 -16.63 27.14
C VAL A 204 6.25 -17.72 27.20
N GLU A 205 6.24 -18.68 26.25
CA GLU A 205 7.28 -19.69 26.14
C GLU A 205 8.64 -19.05 25.82
N LYS A 206 8.66 -18.12 24.89
CA LYS A 206 9.88 -17.43 24.44
C LYS A 206 10.38 -16.40 25.47
N TYR A 207 9.48 -15.75 26.17
CA TYR A 207 9.76 -14.69 27.14
C TYR A 207 9.05 -15.00 28.48
N PRO A 208 9.63 -15.86 29.34
CA PRO A 208 9.00 -16.29 30.60
C PRO A 208 8.61 -15.15 31.55
N ASP A 209 9.35 -14.04 31.53
CA ASP A 209 9.11 -12.85 32.35
C ASP A 209 7.73 -12.20 32.06
N LEU A 210 7.12 -12.50 30.90
CA LEU A 210 5.76 -12.06 30.60
C LEU A 210 4.73 -12.59 31.60
N LYS A 211 4.96 -13.73 32.23
CA LYS A 211 4.06 -14.28 33.26
C LYS A 211 3.99 -13.36 34.48
N ASP A 212 5.13 -12.80 34.88
CA ASP A 212 5.21 -11.89 36.01
C ASP A 212 4.59 -10.55 35.67
N PHE A 213 4.77 -10.10 34.42
CA PHE A 213 4.16 -8.87 33.92
C PHE A 213 2.63 -8.97 33.81
N LEU A 214 2.11 -10.16 33.45
CA LEU A 214 0.68 -10.40 33.26
C LEU A 214 -0.03 -10.96 34.51
N HIS A 215 0.62 -10.97 35.70
CA HIS A 215 0.06 -11.62 36.88
C HIS A 215 -1.27 -11.02 37.36
N ASP A 216 -1.50 -9.74 37.11
CA ASP A 216 -2.75 -9.04 37.46
C ASP A 216 -3.88 -9.21 36.44
N PHE A 217 -3.61 -9.88 35.30
CA PHE A 217 -4.60 -10.14 34.28
C PHE A 217 -5.29 -11.49 34.48
N THR A 218 -6.61 -11.53 34.28
CA THR A 218 -7.35 -12.80 34.19
C THR A 218 -7.35 -13.29 32.75
N TYR A 219 -6.80 -14.48 32.51
CA TYR A 219 -6.74 -15.08 31.18
C TYR A 219 -7.91 -16.03 30.94
N TYR A 220 -8.70 -15.74 29.90
CA TYR A 220 -9.78 -16.60 29.42
C TYR A 220 -9.32 -17.35 28.18
N ASN A 221 -8.97 -18.62 28.32
CA ASN A 221 -8.41 -19.45 27.25
C ASN A 221 -9.45 -20.01 26.26
N ASN A 222 -10.72 -19.86 26.56
CA ASN A 222 -11.87 -20.33 25.77
C ASN A 222 -12.80 -19.19 25.34
N ALA A 223 -12.28 -17.98 25.27
CA ALA A 223 -13.05 -16.86 24.75
C ALA A 223 -13.07 -16.90 23.21
N ASP A 224 -14.26 -16.82 22.66
CA ASP A 224 -14.52 -16.72 21.22
C ASP A 224 -15.13 -15.36 20.90
N CYS A 225 -14.91 -14.87 19.67
CA CYS A 225 -15.58 -13.69 19.18
C CYS A 225 -16.86 -14.06 18.40
N ASN A 226 -17.87 -13.20 18.45
CA ASN A 226 -19.16 -13.46 17.79
C ASN A 226 -19.03 -13.42 16.25
N TYR A 227 -18.08 -12.67 15.73
CA TYR A 227 -17.93 -12.47 14.29
C TYR A 227 -16.50 -12.78 13.83
N HIS A 228 -16.40 -13.28 12.60
CA HIS A 228 -15.12 -13.54 11.95
C HIS A 228 -14.59 -12.23 11.31
N GLY A 229 -13.75 -11.54 12.01
CA GLY A 229 -13.09 -10.31 11.57
C GLY A 229 -13.35 -9.11 12.48
N THR A 230 -12.44 -8.15 12.43
CA THR A 230 -12.41 -6.97 13.29
C THR A 230 -13.61 -6.04 13.05
N TYR A 231 -14.02 -5.92 11.79
CA TYR A 231 -14.99 -4.95 11.35
C TYR A 231 -16.37 -5.10 12.02
N PRO A 232 -17.03 -6.28 12.06
CA PRO A 232 -18.27 -6.44 12.82
C PRO A 232 -18.04 -6.69 14.32
N SER A 233 -16.88 -7.19 14.72
CA SER A 233 -16.61 -7.55 16.11
C SER A 233 -16.45 -6.33 17.03
N LEU A 234 -15.78 -5.26 16.56
CA LEU A 234 -15.54 -4.08 17.37
C LEU A 234 -16.81 -3.27 17.65
N PRO A 235 -17.65 -2.91 16.66
CA PRO A 235 -18.91 -2.26 16.92
C PRO A 235 -19.79 -3.08 17.86
N HIS A 236 -19.91 -4.39 17.65
CA HIS A 236 -20.65 -5.27 18.56
C HIS A 236 -20.11 -5.24 19.99
N LEU A 237 -18.78 -5.35 20.16
CA LEU A 237 -18.13 -5.31 21.48
C LEU A 237 -18.40 -3.99 22.21
N LEU A 238 -18.32 -2.86 21.49
CA LEU A 238 -18.40 -1.53 22.09
C LEU A 238 -19.81 -1.01 22.27
N THR A 239 -20.76 -1.50 21.46
CA THR A 239 -22.15 -1.01 21.47
C THR A 239 -23.18 -2.07 21.88
N GLY A 240 -22.81 -3.34 21.85
CA GLY A 240 -23.73 -4.46 22.12
C GLY A 240 -24.70 -4.78 20.96
N ASN A 241 -24.58 -4.11 19.80
CA ASN A 241 -25.49 -4.30 18.68
C ASN A 241 -25.04 -5.48 17.80
N ASP A 242 -25.95 -6.41 17.54
CA ASP A 242 -25.74 -7.49 16.59
C ASP A 242 -25.77 -7.00 15.16
N LEU A 243 -25.00 -7.67 14.28
CA LEU A 243 -25.01 -7.37 12.84
C LEU A 243 -26.41 -7.66 12.27
N ASP A 244 -27.04 -6.66 11.68
CA ASP A 244 -28.32 -6.79 10.99
C ASP A 244 -28.09 -7.08 9.50
N PRO A 245 -28.37 -8.30 9.03
CA PRO A 245 -28.18 -8.66 7.63
C PRO A 245 -29.14 -7.96 6.66
N SER A 246 -30.12 -7.24 7.16
CA SER A 246 -31.07 -6.46 6.34
C SER A 246 -30.57 -5.06 6.00
N LEU A 247 -29.56 -4.57 6.73
CA LEU A 247 -28.95 -3.27 6.51
C LEU A 247 -27.69 -3.38 5.63
N SER A 248 -27.34 -2.30 4.96
CA SER A 248 -25.99 -2.15 4.46
C SER A 248 -25.02 -2.07 5.64
N VAL A 249 -23.75 -2.40 5.41
CA VAL A 249 -22.76 -2.36 6.49
C VAL A 249 -22.57 -0.93 7.03
N ASP A 250 -22.62 0.06 6.16
CA ASP A 250 -22.48 1.47 6.52
C ASP A 250 -23.70 1.94 7.36
N ASP A 251 -24.93 1.57 6.96
CA ASP A 251 -26.14 1.90 7.71
C ASP A 251 -26.15 1.20 9.08
N TRP A 252 -25.71 -0.06 9.15
CA TRP A 252 -25.59 -0.77 10.42
C TRP A 252 -24.55 -0.13 11.34
N LEU A 253 -23.42 0.32 10.83
CA LEU A 253 -22.42 1.03 11.60
C LEU A 253 -22.96 2.34 12.17
N GLU A 254 -23.67 3.13 11.36
CA GLU A 254 -24.30 4.36 11.82
C GLU A 254 -25.31 4.07 12.93
N ASP A 255 -26.13 3.03 12.77
CA ASP A 255 -27.08 2.60 13.81
C ASP A 255 -26.35 2.18 15.11
N CYS A 256 -25.25 1.42 15.01
CA CYS A 256 -24.45 1.02 16.18
C CYS A 256 -24.05 2.19 17.08
N TRP A 257 -23.66 3.31 16.48
CA TRP A 257 -23.13 4.45 17.23
C TRP A 257 -24.18 5.51 17.60
N THR A 258 -25.36 5.46 16.99
CA THR A 258 -26.40 6.48 17.16
C THR A 258 -27.63 5.99 17.94
N ASN A 259 -27.75 4.69 18.19
CA ASN A 259 -28.90 4.15 18.89
C ASN A 259 -28.92 4.51 20.40
N THR A 260 -30.09 4.40 21.01
CA THR A 260 -30.31 4.77 22.42
C THR A 260 -29.48 3.92 23.38
N THR A 261 -29.31 2.62 23.12
CA THR A 261 -28.56 1.71 24.00
C THR A 261 -27.11 2.11 24.10
N THR A 262 -26.48 2.47 22.99
CA THR A 262 -25.09 2.94 22.94
C THR A 262 -24.95 4.27 23.69
N ASN A 263 -25.86 5.20 23.46
CA ASN A 263 -25.88 6.50 24.14
C ASN A 263 -26.05 6.34 25.66
N ASP A 264 -26.93 5.44 26.08
CA ASP A 264 -27.17 5.17 27.51
C ASP A 264 -25.92 4.58 28.18
N TYR A 265 -25.19 3.67 27.51
CA TYR A 265 -23.95 3.11 28.00
C TYR A 265 -22.87 4.17 28.22
N PHE A 266 -22.65 5.04 27.24
CA PHE A 266 -21.67 6.13 27.37
C PHE A 266 -22.10 7.18 28.40
N SER A 267 -23.39 7.44 28.56
CA SER A 267 -23.92 8.31 29.61
C SER A 267 -23.63 7.75 31.01
N ILE A 268 -23.83 6.43 31.20
CA ILE A 268 -23.53 5.76 32.48
C ILE A 268 -22.04 5.89 32.83
N LEU A 269 -21.15 5.69 31.86
CA LEU A 269 -19.71 5.88 32.09
C LEU A 269 -19.37 7.32 32.43
N SER A 270 -19.94 8.28 31.71
CA SER A 270 -19.75 9.71 31.97
C SER A 270 -20.25 10.11 33.35
N ASP A 271 -21.43 9.63 33.78
CA ASP A 271 -22.00 9.88 35.11
C ASP A 271 -21.15 9.25 36.23
N ALA A 272 -20.46 8.17 35.94
CA ALA A 272 -19.48 7.53 36.82
C ALA A 272 -18.08 8.19 36.80
N ASN A 273 -17.91 9.29 36.08
CA ASN A 273 -16.64 10.05 35.92
C ASN A 273 -15.52 9.27 35.17
N TYR A 274 -15.85 8.40 34.25
CA TYR A 274 -14.92 7.76 33.32
C TYR A 274 -14.82 8.50 32.00
#